data_fadc848d872da9aaf385df6d5d1eb08c
#
_entry.id   fadc848d872da9aaf385df6d5d1eb08c
#
_cell.length_a   1.000
_cell.length_b   1.000
_cell.length_c   1.000
_cell.angle_alpha   90.00
_cell.angle_beta   90.00
_cell.angle_gamma   90.00
#
_symmetry.space_group_name_H-M   'P 1'
#
loop_
_entity.id
_entity.type
_entity.pdbx_description
1 polymer ?
#
loop_
_entity_poly.entity_id
_entity_poly.type
_entity_poly.pdbx_seq_one_letter_code
_entity_poly.pdbx_strand_id
1 'polypeptide(L)'
;MDEPESYIERIQRLATQNKELREQLDEMVKRFNNVESVNQHYQEALLKYSPEEVLSDKKSRKKAKRLKTVSILFVSMKGFEELYQHKDPAAMIDLLDDLIMALEDIAFEYNVVKLKSYGDNMIFAAGLQGENRTNPIDIVRVALDMRAASRRIVGPDGEQFWQLKIGIHTGPVVATLSDNHSTNYNFSGDSINIACRIGDACRGDSIFISVMTYELIKEFFKSDRLGQMPVKYKGNINMYSVEGFLPELQSASSELIPNHTYRVKYLTLKFMDIQEELLDYLEQNLPDHLYYHNVKHTIDVTTEVELIGWAEGVSEEDILLLKLAALFHDAGHTISYANHEYHSTVMAREKLSAYDFTQSQIDKVCSLIMATKMPPEPKDILECIMCDSDLDYLGRSDFIPVSNSLYKELKERD
;
A
#
# COMPACT_ATOMS: atom_id res chain seq x y z
N MET A 1 -28.73 32.40 -16.95
CA MET A 1 -29.16 31.10 -17.53
C MET A 1 -28.11 30.78 -18.57
N ASP A 2 -27.15 29.94 -18.18
CA ASP A 2 -26.12 29.52 -19.13
C ASP A 2 -26.76 28.60 -20.18
N GLU A 3 -26.47 28.85 -21.45
CA GLU A 3 -26.93 27.99 -22.53
C GLU A 3 -26.31 26.59 -22.38
N PRO A 4 -27.06 25.50 -22.61
CA PRO A 4 -26.50 24.17 -22.51
C PRO A 4 -25.40 23.97 -23.55
N GLU A 5 -24.22 23.53 -23.10
CA GLU A 5 -23.05 23.18 -23.89
C GLU A 5 -23.47 22.26 -25.06
N SER A 6 -23.10 22.63 -26.31
CA SER A 6 -23.45 21.79 -27.44
C SER A 6 -22.76 20.44 -27.41
N TYR A 7 -23.41 19.40 -27.94
CA TYR A 7 -22.84 18.03 -27.98
C TYR A 7 -21.45 17.98 -28.62
N ILE A 8 -21.17 18.85 -29.59
CA ILE A 8 -19.86 18.97 -30.26
C ILE A 8 -18.82 19.57 -29.32
N GLU A 9 -19.17 20.57 -28.51
CA GLU A 9 -18.25 21.20 -27.54
C GLU A 9 -17.90 20.21 -26.42
N ARG A 10 -18.88 19.42 -25.99
CA ARG A 10 -18.65 18.34 -24.99
C ARG A 10 -17.69 17.28 -25.52
N ILE A 11 -17.85 16.84 -26.80
CA ILE A 11 -16.93 15.89 -27.45
C ILE A 11 -15.52 16.48 -27.55
N GLN A 12 -15.40 17.76 -27.97
CA GLN A 12 -14.10 18.41 -28.07
C GLN A 12 -13.40 18.56 -26.73
N ARG A 13 -14.15 18.90 -25.67
CA ARG A 13 -13.61 18.94 -24.28
C ARG A 13 -13.12 17.59 -23.82
N LEU A 14 -13.93 16.53 -24.01
CA LEU A 14 -13.54 15.17 -23.66
C LEU A 14 -12.33 14.68 -24.46
N ALA A 15 -12.25 15.01 -25.74
CA ALA A 15 -11.09 14.67 -26.56
C ALA A 15 -9.82 15.39 -26.09
N THR A 16 -9.93 16.64 -25.64
CA THR A 16 -8.80 17.40 -25.07
C THR A 16 -8.37 16.82 -23.73
N GLN A 17 -9.32 16.52 -22.84
CA GLN A 17 -9.04 15.89 -21.56
C GLN A 17 -8.41 14.49 -21.72
N ASN A 18 -8.89 13.69 -22.66
CA ASN A 18 -8.29 12.38 -22.97
C ASN A 18 -6.85 12.51 -23.50
N LYS A 19 -6.57 13.56 -24.27
CA LYS A 19 -5.21 13.83 -24.74
C LYS A 19 -4.28 14.20 -23.59
N GLU A 20 -4.73 15.10 -22.70
CA GLU A 20 -3.97 15.51 -21.51
C GLU A 20 -3.71 14.33 -20.55
N LEU A 21 -4.73 13.49 -20.33
CA LEU A 21 -4.60 12.28 -19.51
C LEU A 21 -3.62 11.26 -20.11
N ARG A 22 -3.61 11.10 -21.44
CA ARG A 22 -2.61 10.24 -22.12
C ARG A 22 -1.19 10.77 -21.97
N GLU A 23 -1.01 12.09 -22.10
CA GLU A 23 0.29 12.73 -21.89
C GLU A 23 0.77 12.57 -20.43
N GLN A 24 -0.13 12.70 -19.44
CA GLN A 24 0.16 12.43 -18.02
C GLN A 24 0.49 10.97 -17.76
N LEU A 25 -0.24 10.04 -18.38
CA LEU A 25 0.02 8.61 -18.28
C LEU A 25 1.39 8.25 -18.87
N ASP A 26 1.74 8.79 -20.05
CA ASP A 26 3.04 8.58 -20.68
C ASP A 26 4.18 9.14 -19.81
N GLU A 27 3.98 10.27 -19.16
CA GLU A 27 4.95 10.83 -18.23
C GLU A 27 5.09 9.96 -16.96
N MET A 28 3.97 9.47 -16.43
CA MET A 28 3.96 8.54 -15.28
C MET A 28 4.64 7.22 -15.61
N VAL A 29 4.37 6.63 -16.78
CA VAL A 29 5.03 5.41 -17.25
C VAL A 29 6.54 5.64 -17.43
N LYS A 30 6.95 6.79 -17.97
CA LYS A 30 8.38 7.14 -18.05
C LYS A 30 9.03 7.27 -16.68
N ARG A 31 8.34 7.89 -15.71
CA ARG A 31 8.82 7.99 -14.33
C ARG A 31 8.90 6.63 -13.65
N PHE A 32 7.90 5.77 -13.84
CA PHE A 32 7.87 4.40 -13.32
C PHE A 32 9.04 3.57 -13.89
N ASN A 33 9.22 3.58 -15.21
CA ASN A 33 10.33 2.86 -15.85
C ASN A 33 11.70 3.40 -15.43
N ASN A 34 11.82 4.68 -15.13
CA ASN A 34 13.07 5.28 -14.62
C ASN A 34 13.33 4.84 -13.17
N VAL A 35 12.30 4.78 -12.33
CA VAL A 35 12.40 4.26 -10.94
C VAL A 35 12.74 2.77 -10.96
N GLU A 36 12.14 1.99 -11.84
CA GLU A 36 12.40 0.56 -12.00
C GLU A 36 13.84 0.32 -12.51
N SER A 37 14.30 1.09 -13.50
CA SER A 37 15.69 1.05 -13.98
C SER A 37 16.70 1.43 -12.90
N VAL A 38 16.42 2.46 -12.11
CA VAL A 38 17.24 2.87 -10.96
C VAL A 38 17.24 1.78 -9.89
N ASN A 39 16.08 1.17 -9.63
CA ASN A 39 15.95 0.08 -8.66
C ASN A 39 16.69 -1.20 -9.14
N GLN A 40 16.60 -1.53 -10.43
CA GLN A 40 17.38 -2.64 -11.02
C GLN A 40 18.88 -2.37 -10.94
N HIS A 41 19.34 -1.16 -11.25
CA HIS A 41 20.75 -0.79 -11.16
C HIS A 41 21.26 -0.84 -9.70
N TYR A 42 20.44 -0.41 -8.72
CA TYR A 42 20.76 -0.57 -7.30
C TYR A 42 20.74 -2.04 -6.86
N GLN A 43 19.84 -2.88 -7.40
CA GLN A 43 19.83 -4.31 -7.11
C GLN A 43 21.05 -5.03 -7.69
N GLU A 44 21.48 -4.69 -8.90
CA GLU A 44 22.71 -5.23 -9.51
C GLU A 44 23.97 -4.78 -8.76
N ALA A 45 24.03 -3.52 -8.33
CA ALA A 45 25.10 -3.03 -7.49
C ALA A 45 25.13 -3.72 -6.11
N LEU A 46 23.97 -3.99 -5.52
CA LEU A 46 23.84 -4.74 -4.26
C LEU A 46 24.28 -6.21 -4.39
N LEU A 47 23.98 -6.84 -5.52
CA LEU A 47 24.42 -8.21 -5.83
C LEU A 47 25.95 -8.29 -6.03
N LYS A 48 26.56 -7.21 -6.54
CA LYS A 48 28.01 -7.13 -6.81
C LYS A 48 28.86 -6.92 -5.56
N TYR A 49 28.27 -6.39 -4.48
CA TYR A 49 28.95 -6.05 -3.21
C TYR A 49 28.43 -6.81 -1.99
N SER A 50 27.63 -7.86 -2.19
CA SER A 50 27.25 -8.78 -1.10
C SER A 50 28.47 -9.67 -0.80
N PRO A 51 28.98 -9.72 0.44
CA PRO A 51 30.09 -10.62 0.76
C PRO A 51 29.63 -12.06 0.52
N GLU A 52 30.29 -12.76 -0.40
CA GLU A 52 30.03 -14.18 -0.70
C GLU A 52 30.25 -15.11 0.51
N GLU A 53 30.91 -14.64 1.55
CA GLU A 53 31.27 -15.41 2.74
C GLU A 53 30.07 -15.84 3.61
N VAL A 54 28.92 -15.16 3.56
CA VAL A 54 27.72 -15.56 4.32
C VAL A 54 26.94 -16.70 3.65
N LEU A 55 27.25 -17.04 2.40
CA LEU A 55 26.53 -17.98 1.58
C LEU A 55 27.21 -19.37 1.41
N SER A 56 28.31 -19.63 2.11
CA SER A 56 29.09 -20.87 1.92
C SER A 56 28.45 -22.13 2.55
N ASP A 57 27.48 -22.00 3.44
CA ASP A 57 26.84 -23.13 4.10
C ASP A 57 25.55 -23.55 3.36
N LYS A 58 25.65 -24.63 2.55
CA LYS A 58 24.52 -25.17 1.77
C LYS A 58 23.31 -25.59 2.62
N LYS A 59 23.48 -25.83 3.93
CA LYS A 59 22.40 -26.17 4.86
C LYS A 59 21.62 -24.93 5.34
N SER A 60 22.28 -23.76 5.40
CA SER A 60 21.61 -22.53 5.83
C SER A 60 20.79 -21.88 4.71
N ARG A 61 21.14 -22.12 3.43
CA ARG A 61 20.41 -21.58 2.25
C ARG A 61 18.93 -21.99 2.18
N LYS A 62 18.55 -23.16 2.73
CA LYS A 62 17.14 -23.61 2.74
C LYS A 62 16.26 -22.90 3.77
N LYS A 63 16.87 -22.17 4.70
CA LYS A 63 16.16 -21.51 5.83
C LYS A 63 16.11 -19.96 5.69
N ALA A 64 16.74 -19.37 4.69
CA ALA A 64 16.78 -17.93 4.49
C ALA A 64 15.76 -17.48 3.46
N LYS A 65 14.91 -16.50 3.82
CA LYS A 65 13.95 -15.84 2.92
C LYS A 65 14.39 -14.39 2.71
N ARG A 66 14.59 -13.98 1.46
CA ARG A 66 14.84 -12.58 1.11
C ARG A 66 13.50 -11.88 0.90
N LEU A 67 13.27 -10.81 1.63
CA LEU A 67 12.16 -9.89 1.47
C LEU A 67 12.67 -8.67 0.72
N LYS A 68 12.01 -8.28 -0.37
CA LYS A 68 12.50 -7.22 -1.27
C LYS A 68 12.23 -5.82 -0.72
N THR A 69 11.04 -5.64 -0.14
CA THR A 69 10.55 -4.33 0.28
C THR A 69 10.05 -4.40 1.72
N VAL A 70 10.94 -4.09 2.66
CA VAL A 70 10.63 -4.00 4.09
C VAL A 70 10.93 -2.58 4.55
N SER A 71 9.97 -1.97 5.23
CA SER A 71 10.16 -0.66 5.86
C SER A 71 10.62 -0.84 7.30
N ILE A 72 11.81 -0.36 7.59
CA ILE A 72 12.45 -0.43 8.91
C ILE A 72 12.32 0.92 9.59
N LEU A 73 11.86 0.91 10.83
CA LEU A 73 11.79 2.04 11.72
C LEU A 73 12.70 1.81 12.91
N PHE A 74 13.64 2.71 13.09
CA PHE A 74 14.51 2.79 14.27
C PHE A 74 14.05 3.94 15.14
N VAL A 75 13.87 3.67 16.41
CA VAL A 75 13.53 4.67 17.45
C VAL A 75 14.62 4.68 18.49
N SER A 76 15.16 5.86 18.79
CA SER A 76 16.05 6.11 19.95
C SER A 76 15.37 7.13 20.88
N MET A 77 15.34 6.80 22.16
CA MET A 77 14.73 7.61 23.21
C MET A 77 15.79 8.51 23.84
N LYS A 78 15.75 9.80 23.54
CA LYS A 78 16.61 10.78 24.21
C LYS A 78 16.01 11.18 25.53
N GLY A 79 16.82 11.35 26.54
CA GLY A 79 16.41 11.60 27.93
C GLY A 79 16.84 10.48 28.88
N PHE A 80 17.25 9.33 28.33
CA PHE A 80 17.68 8.16 29.11
C PHE A 80 18.93 8.44 29.96
N GLU A 81 19.88 9.24 29.46
CA GLU A 81 21.06 9.65 30.24
C GLU A 81 20.73 10.60 31.39
N GLU A 82 19.68 11.40 31.24
CA GLU A 82 19.21 12.34 32.28
C GLU A 82 18.49 11.61 33.43
N LEU A 83 17.97 10.36 33.15
CA LEU A 83 17.42 9.47 34.16
C LEU A 83 18.38 9.21 35.33
N TYR A 84 19.67 9.09 35.04
CA TYR A 84 20.68 8.80 36.05
C TYR A 84 21.11 10.02 36.88
N GLN A 85 20.72 11.21 36.48
CA GLN A 85 21.18 12.45 37.12
C GLN A 85 20.12 13.09 38.04
N HIS A 86 18.82 12.79 37.88
CA HIS A 86 17.74 13.45 38.59
C HIS A 86 16.71 12.51 39.21
N LYS A 87 16.57 12.61 40.55
CA LYS A 87 15.38 12.27 41.36
C LYS A 87 14.99 10.78 41.40
N ASP A 88 13.83 10.46 41.86
CA ASP A 88 13.33 9.10 42.19
C ASP A 88 13.48 8.13 40.98
N PRO A 89 14.42 7.15 41.06
CA PRO A 89 14.62 6.19 39.96
C PRO A 89 13.40 5.33 39.69
N ALA A 90 12.51 5.12 40.64
CA ALA A 90 11.31 4.31 40.47
C ALA A 90 10.29 5.03 39.58
N ALA A 91 10.01 6.31 39.85
CA ALA A 91 9.11 7.11 39.01
C ALA A 91 9.60 7.23 37.55
N MET A 92 10.92 7.17 37.35
CA MET A 92 11.51 7.26 36.02
C MET A 92 11.42 5.93 35.25
N ILE A 93 11.49 4.80 35.94
CA ILE A 93 11.25 3.47 35.37
C ILE A 93 9.79 3.38 34.91
N ASP A 94 8.85 3.84 35.75
CA ASP A 94 7.42 3.85 35.39
C ASP A 94 7.16 4.66 34.10
N LEU A 95 7.76 5.87 33.97
CA LEU A 95 7.63 6.70 32.75
C LEU A 95 8.27 6.05 31.51
N LEU A 96 9.32 5.25 31.68
CA LEU A 96 9.93 4.51 30.60
C LEU A 96 9.04 3.34 30.17
N ASP A 97 8.50 2.61 31.12
CA ASP A 97 7.60 1.49 30.86
C ASP A 97 6.32 1.96 30.14
N ASP A 98 5.73 3.09 30.60
CA ASP A 98 4.59 3.71 29.94
C ASP A 98 4.90 4.11 28.49
N LEU A 99 6.09 4.67 28.22
CA LEU A 99 6.51 5.00 26.87
C LEU A 99 6.67 3.72 26.02
N ILE A 100 7.41 2.73 26.50
CA ILE A 100 7.67 1.49 25.76
C ILE A 100 6.34 0.80 25.40
N MET A 101 5.43 0.69 26.36
CA MET A 101 4.10 0.11 26.14
C MET A 101 3.33 0.89 25.07
N ALA A 102 3.30 2.22 25.16
CA ALA A 102 2.62 3.05 24.16
C ALA A 102 3.22 2.88 22.74
N LEU A 103 4.55 2.77 22.61
CA LEU A 103 5.20 2.54 21.31
C LEU A 103 4.89 1.15 20.76
N GLU A 104 4.83 0.13 21.59
CA GLU A 104 4.50 -1.24 21.19
C GLU A 104 3.02 -1.38 20.79
N ASP A 105 2.10 -0.75 21.54
CA ASP A 105 0.67 -0.74 21.23
C ASP A 105 0.41 -0.06 19.89
N ILE A 106 1.02 1.11 19.64
CA ILE A 106 0.93 1.79 18.35
C ILE A 106 1.46 0.88 17.22
N ALA A 107 2.60 0.25 17.38
CA ALA A 107 3.14 -0.64 16.37
C ALA A 107 2.20 -1.83 16.10
N PHE A 108 1.59 -2.38 17.13
CA PHE A 108 0.66 -3.50 17.05
C PHE A 108 -0.62 -3.12 16.26
N GLU A 109 -1.19 -1.94 16.49
CA GLU A 109 -2.38 -1.45 15.78
C GLU A 109 -2.18 -1.38 14.25
N TYR A 110 -0.94 -1.15 13.79
CA TYR A 110 -0.59 -1.07 12.36
C TYR A 110 0.04 -2.37 11.81
N ASN A 111 -0.01 -3.48 12.55
CA ASN A 111 0.67 -4.74 12.17
C ASN A 111 2.19 -4.56 11.91
N VAL A 112 2.81 -3.62 12.59
CA VAL A 112 4.26 -3.36 12.55
C VAL A 112 4.94 -4.18 13.65
N VAL A 113 5.91 -5.01 13.25
CA VAL A 113 6.54 -5.98 14.14
C VAL A 113 7.76 -5.39 14.80
N LYS A 114 7.87 -5.51 16.15
CA LYS A 114 9.10 -5.21 16.86
C LYS A 114 10.15 -6.29 16.60
N LEU A 115 11.28 -5.91 16.02
CA LEU A 115 12.40 -6.82 15.72
C LEU A 115 13.36 -6.98 16.89
N LYS A 116 13.76 -5.85 17.48
CA LYS A 116 14.75 -5.80 18.57
C LYS A 116 14.50 -4.61 19.49
N SER A 117 14.90 -4.76 20.74
CA SER A 117 15.03 -3.69 21.70
C SER A 117 16.38 -3.83 22.41
N TYR A 118 17.15 -2.78 22.54
CA TYR A 118 18.42 -2.78 23.26
C TYR A 118 18.72 -1.37 23.81
N GLY A 119 18.86 -1.28 25.12
CA GLY A 119 19.01 0.01 25.82
C GLY A 119 17.86 0.95 25.50
N ASP A 120 18.18 2.15 25.05
CA ASP A 120 17.27 3.22 24.65
C ASP A 120 16.77 3.12 23.18
N ASN A 121 17.06 2.00 22.51
CA ASN A 121 16.78 1.84 21.08
C ASN A 121 15.81 0.69 20.82
N MET A 122 14.88 0.92 19.90
CA MET A 122 13.93 -0.07 19.40
C MET A 122 13.92 -0.09 17.88
N ILE A 123 13.76 -1.29 17.30
CA ILE A 123 13.68 -1.49 15.85
C ILE A 123 12.36 -2.20 15.54
N PHE A 124 11.60 -1.61 14.64
CA PHE A 124 10.35 -2.15 14.12
C PHE A 124 10.43 -2.34 12.60
N ALA A 125 9.57 -3.19 12.07
CA ALA A 125 9.49 -3.44 10.63
C ALA A 125 8.06 -3.67 10.15
N ALA A 126 7.73 -3.12 8.99
CA ALA A 126 6.54 -3.42 8.22
C ALA A 126 6.91 -4.18 6.93
N GLY A 127 6.03 -5.08 6.46
CA GLY A 127 6.27 -5.86 5.25
C GLY A 127 6.95 -7.21 5.45
N LEU A 128 6.94 -7.74 6.67
CA LEU A 128 7.51 -9.07 6.98
C LEU A 128 6.57 -10.22 6.64
N GLN A 129 5.27 -10.00 6.73
CA GLN A 129 4.23 -10.99 6.44
C GLN A 129 3.86 -11.06 4.96
N GLY A 130 4.06 -9.97 4.23
CA GLY A 130 3.80 -9.83 2.80
C GLY A 130 4.27 -8.48 2.28
N GLU A 131 4.68 -8.46 1.03
CA GLU A 131 4.98 -7.22 0.33
C GLU A 131 3.65 -6.57 -0.04
N ASN A 132 3.42 -5.33 0.38
CA ASN A 132 2.30 -4.51 -0.06
C ASN A 132 2.73 -3.05 -0.22
N ARG A 133 1.93 -2.28 -0.94
CA ARG A 133 2.23 -0.87 -1.25
C ARG A 133 2.02 0.06 -0.08
N THR A 134 1.28 -0.37 0.95
CA THR A 134 0.96 0.48 2.12
C THR A 134 1.99 0.40 3.24
N ASN A 135 2.83 -0.63 3.30
CA ASN A 135 3.85 -0.79 4.35
C ASN A 135 4.72 0.46 4.60
N PRO A 136 5.22 1.19 3.56
CA PRO A 136 5.98 2.42 3.78
C PRO A 136 5.13 3.56 4.37
N ILE A 137 3.84 3.58 4.08
CA ILE A 137 2.90 4.58 4.60
C ILE A 137 2.59 4.27 6.05
N ASP A 138 2.31 2.99 6.36
CA ASP A 138 1.99 2.53 7.71
C ASP A 138 3.13 2.79 8.68
N ILE A 139 4.39 2.50 8.27
CA ILE A 139 5.55 2.74 9.12
C ILE A 139 5.77 4.22 9.43
N VAL A 140 5.46 5.12 8.47
CA VAL A 140 5.55 6.58 8.70
C VAL A 140 4.42 7.05 9.60
N ARG A 141 3.20 6.50 9.46
CA ARG A 141 2.10 6.77 10.40
C ARG A 141 2.45 6.34 11.81
N VAL A 142 2.96 5.13 11.98
CA VAL A 142 3.47 4.65 13.28
C VAL A 142 4.49 5.63 13.87
N ALA A 143 5.42 6.12 13.06
CA ALA A 143 6.42 7.10 13.53
C ALA A 143 5.78 8.43 13.99
N LEU A 144 4.78 8.92 13.27
CA LEU A 144 4.04 10.13 13.65
C LEU A 144 3.25 9.95 14.96
N ASP A 145 2.56 8.81 15.08
CA ASP A 145 1.78 8.48 16.27
C ASP A 145 2.67 8.23 17.50
N MET A 146 3.81 7.54 17.34
CA MET A 146 4.83 7.36 18.37
C MET A 146 5.38 8.71 18.85
N ARG A 147 5.72 9.63 17.92
CA ARG A 147 6.15 10.98 18.27
C ARG A 147 5.05 11.77 19.01
N ALA A 148 3.81 11.61 18.60
CA ALA A 148 2.69 12.26 19.29
C ALA A 148 2.43 11.67 20.68
N ALA A 149 2.58 10.35 20.86
CA ALA A 149 2.45 9.69 22.15
C ALA A 149 3.56 10.11 23.13
N SER A 150 4.82 10.16 22.68
CA SER A 150 5.93 10.61 23.53
C SER A 150 5.76 12.04 24.06
N ARG A 151 5.15 12.92 23.29
CA ARG A 151 4.84 14.29 23.71
C ARG A 151 3.76 14.40 24.78
N ARG A 152 2.93 13.38 24.94
CA ARG A 152 1.87 13.33 25.97
C ARG A 152 2.38 12.83 27.30
N ILE A 153 3.50 12.13 27.31
CA ILE A 153 4.15 11.64 28.54
C ILE A 153 5.01 12.77 29.09
N VAL A 154 4.52 13.36 30.17
CA VAL A 154 5.16 14.51 30.83
C VAL A 154 5.84 14.07 32.11
N GLY A 155 6.97 14.70 32.40
CA GLY A 155 7.68 14.50 33.65
C GLY A 155 6.95 15.09 34.86
N PRO A 156 7.48 14.91 36.08
CA PRO A 156 6.91 15.45 37.32
C PRO A 156 6.84 16.99 37.34
N ASP A 157 7.61 17.68 36.51
CA ASP A 157 7.61 19.13 36.30
C ASP A 157 6.56 19.62 35.28
N GLY A 158 5.85 18.67 34.63
CA GLY A 158 4.85 18.96 33.60
C GLY A 158 5.43 19.22 32.21
N GLU A 159 6.75 19.11 32.03
CA GLU A 159 7.39 19.26 30.73
C GLU A 159 7.54 17.90 30.00
N GLN A 160 7.66 17.96 28.66
CA GLN A 160 7.92 16.77 27.86
C GLN A 160 9.26 16.14 28.27
N PHE A 161 9.20 14.91 28.77
CA PHE A 161 10.38 14.22 29.27
C PHE A 161 11.14 13.50 28.14
N TRP A 162 10.40 12.80 27.26
CA TRP A 162 10.97 11.99 26.20
C TRP A 162 11.01 12.72 24.86
N GLN A 163 12.15 12.65 24.17
CA GLN A 163 12.29 13.07 22.79
C GLN A 163 12.68 11.86 21.94
N LEU A 164 11.92 11.60 20.89
CA LEU A 164 12.20 10.48 20.00
C LEU A 164 13.03 10.93 18.80
N LYS A 165 14.09 10.19 18.53
CA LYS A 165 14.82 10.23 17.26
C LYS A 165 14.39 9.04 16.42
N ILE A 166 13.76 9.30 15.29
CA ILE A 166 13.19 8.24 14.46
C ILE A 166 13.83 8.24 13.09
N GLY A 167 14.41 7.10 12.72
CA GLY A 167 15.01 6.88 11.41
C GLY A 167 14.26 5.81 10.63
N ILE A 168 13.85 6.09 9.37
CA ILE A 168 13.13 5.15 8.53
C ILE A 168 13.87 4.91 7.23
N HIS A 169 13.98 3.63 6.85
CA HIS A 169 14.49 3.22 5.56
C HIS A 169 13.69 2.03 5.02
N THR A 170 13.35 2.08 3.73
CA THR A 170 12.69 0.98 3.02
C THR A 170 13.68 0.32 2.08
N GLY A 171 13.81 -1.01 2.18
CA GLY A 171 14.73 -1.78 1.34
C GLY A 171 14.75 -3.27 1.66
N PRO A 172 15.62 -4.06 1.02
CA PRO A 172 15.65 -5.50 1.17
C PRO A 172 16.19 -5.94 2.54
N VAL A 173 15.59 -7.01 3.07
CA VAL A 173 15.97 -7.66 4.34
C VAL A 173 16.03 -9.17 4.14
N VAL A 174 16.93 -9.84 4.84
CA VAL A 174 17.02 -11.30 4.88
C VAL A 174 16.50 -11.80 6.22
N ALA A 175 15.47 -12.64 6.15
CA ALA A 175 14.91 -13.35 7.28
C ALA A 175 15.51 -14.77 7.34
N THR A 176 16.12 -15.15 8.47
CA THR A 176 16.65 -16.50 8.70
C THR A 176 15.94 -17.12 9.90
N LEU A 177 15.56 -18.39 9.79
CA LEU A 177 14.98 -19.11 10.93
C LEU A 177 15.99 -19.23 12.06
N SER A 178 15.55 -18.93 13.29
CA SER A 178 16.37 -19.14 14.48
C SER A 178 16.47 -20.64 14.80
N ASP A 179 17.67 -21.10 15.14
CA ASP A 179 17.92 -22.52 15.43
C ASP A 179 17.21 -23.02 16.70
N ASN A 180 16.76 -22.12 17.58
CA ASN A 180 16.19 -22.48 18.88
C ASN A 180 14.65 -22.58 18.92
N HIS A 181 13.93 -22.00 17.97
CA HIS A 181 12.47 -22.11 17.87
C HIS A 181 12.04 -21.99 16.41
N SER A 182 11.23 -22.93 15.97
CA SER A 182 10.77 -23.05 14.56
C SER A 182 9.90 -21.87 14.05
N THR A 183 9.57 -20.92 14.91
CA THR A 183 8.71 -19.76 14.62
C THR A 183 9.42 -18.41 14.67
N ASN A 184 10.66 -18.34 15.20
CA ASN A 184 11.37 -17.06 15.35
C ASN A 184 12.34 -16.84 14.19
N TYR A 185 12.21 -15.67 13.54
CA TYR A 185 13.10 -15.22 12.49
C TYR A 185 14.13 -14.22 13.05
N ASN A 186 15.39 -14.38 12.64
CA ASN A 186 16.39 -13.34 12.74
C ASN A 186 16.42 -12.53 11.45
N PHE A 187 16.37 -11.22 11.57
CA PHE A 187 16.39 -10.30 10.45
C PHE A 187 17.76 -9.63 10.36
N SER A 188 18.30 -9.60 9.14
CA SER A 188 19.60 -9.00 8.85
C SER A 188 19.56 -8.31 7.50
N GLY A 189 20.45 -7.34 7.30
CA GLY A 189 20.59 -6.61 6.04
C GLY A 189 21.01 -5.16 6.26
N ASP A 190 21.54 -4.57 5.21
CA ASP A 190 21.97 -3.18 5.23
C ASP A 190 20.84 -2.19 5.51
N SER A 191 19.60 -2.55 5.16
CA SER A 191 18.42 -1.71 5.38
C SER A 191 18.22 -1.37 6.86
N ILE A 192 18.46 -2.33 7.75
CA ILE A 192 18.40 -2.10 9.20
C ILE A 192 19.48 -1.10 9.63
N ASN A 193 20.71 -1.31 9.18
CA ASN A 193 21.84 -0.42 9.51
C ASN A 193 21.63 1.01 8.98
N ILE A 194 21.01 1.15 7.81
CA ILE A 194 20.69 2.46 7.22
C ILE A 194 19.66 3.18 8.07
N ALA A 195 18.56 2.50 8.47
CA ALA A 195 17.55 3.08 9.35
C ALA A 195 18.14 3.56 10.68
N CYS A 196 18.99 2.74 11.33
CA CYS A 196 19.69 3.13 12.55
C CYS A 196 20.54 4.39 12.35
N ARG A 197 21.34 4.46 11.29
CA ARG A 197 22.18 5.64 11.01
C ARG A 197 21.37 6.89 10.71
N ILE A 198 20.23 6.77 10.03
CA ILE A 198 19.31 7.88 9.79
C ILE A 198 18.78 8.38 11.15
N GLY A 199 18.36 7.47 12.04
CA GLY A 199 17.92 7.81 13.39
C GLY A 199 19.02 8.48 14.23
N ASP A 200 20.26 7.98 14.16
CA ASP A 200 21.40 8.61 14.83
C ASP A 200 21.68 10.04 14.34
N ALA A 201 21.39 10.32 13.06
CA ALA A 201 21.52 11.64 12.48
C ALA A 201 20.38 12.61 12.88
N CYS A 202 19.29 12.09 13.46
CA CYS A 202 18.18 12.91 13.91
C CYS A 202 18.59 13.88 15.03
N ARG A 203 18.03 15.09 14.95
CA ARG A 203 18.03 16.04 16.06
C ARG A 203 16.74 15.83 16.82
N GLY A 204 16.75 15.86 18.15
CA GLY A 204 15.66 15.44 19.01
C GLY A 204 14.24 15.69 18.47
N ASP A 205 13.35 14.74 18.74
CA ASP A 205 11.91 14.75 18.40
C ASP A 205 11.62 14.90 16.89
N SER A 206 12.44 14.29 16.04
CA SER A 206 12.32 14.36 14.59
C SER A 206 12.26 12.97 13.92
N ILE A 207 11.63 12.93 12.75
CA ILE A 207 11.49 11.76 11.91
C ILE A 207 12.25 12.00 10.63
N PHE A 208 13.33 11.25 10.41
CA PHE A 208 14.14 11.32 9.19
C PHE A 208 13.96 10.05 8.38
N ILE A 209 13.93 10.19 7.06
CA ILE A 209 13.72 9.09 6.13
C ILE A 209 14.76 9.11 5.01
N SER A 210 15.04 7.95 4.43
CA SER A 210 15.83 7.85 3.21
C SER A 210 15.05 8.28 1.97
N VAL A 211 15.76 8.58 0.88
CA VAL A 211 15.15 8.84 -0.43
C VAL A 211 14.27 7.67 -0.89
N MET A 212 14.65 6.42 -0.59
CA MET A 212 13.84 5.24 -0.96
C MET A 212 12.48 5.26 -0.28
N THR A 213 12.43 5.58 1.00
CA THR A 213 11.16 5.74 1.72
C THR A 213 10.39 6.96 1.20
N TYR A 214 11.09 8.10 0.98
CA TYR A 214 10.49 9.33 0.48
C TYR A 214 9.71 9.11 -0.84
N GLU A 215 10.31 8.43 -1.81
CA GLU A 215 9.65 8.18 -3.10
C GLU A 215 8.36 7.37 -2.97
N LEU A 216 8.26 6.52 -1.95
CA LEU A 216 7.08 5.68 -1.71
C LEU A 216 5.96 6.41 -0.93
N ILE A 217 6.31 7.50 -0.20
CA ILE A 217 5.36 8.17 0.70
C ILE A 217 5.07 9.63 0.35
N LYS A 218 5.77 10.22 -0.62
CA LYS A 218 5.70 11.64 -0.97
C LYS A 218 4.31 12.14 -1.35
N GLU A 219 3.44 11.24 -1.81
CA GLU A 219 2.05 11.54 -2.15
C GLU A 219 1.11 11.57 -0.94
N PHE A 220 1.62 11.26 0.26
CA PHE A 220 0.87 11.18 1.50
C PHE A 220 1.39 12.12 2.58
N PHE A 221 2.72 12.35 2.61
CA PHE A 221 3.35 13.06 3.71
C PHE A 221 4.22 14.22 3.22
N LYS A 222 4.08 15.34 3.92
CA LYS A 222 4.92 16.51 3.74
C LYS A 222 6.31 16.21 4.27
N SER A 223 7.31 16.39 3.41
CA SER A 223 8.70 16.07 3.72
C SER A 223 9.67 17.08 3.13
N ASP A 224 10.64 17.54 3.93
CA ASP A 224 11.66 18.47 3.52
C ASP A 224 13.01 17.80 3.33
N ARG A 225 13.72 18.19 2.27
CA ARG A 225 15.05 17.66 1.97
C ARG A 225 16.09 18.19 2.94
N LEU A 226 16.81 17.29 3.63
CA LEU A 226 17.84 17.64 4.62
C LEU A 226 19.26 17.66 4.04
N GLY A 227 19.51 16.95 2.93
CA GLY A 227 20.83 16.81 2.36
C GLY A 227 21.27 15.35 2.22
N GLN A 228 22.56 15.09 2.27
CA GLN A 228 23.14 13.77 2.05
C GLN A 228 23.86 13.24 3.28
N MET A 229 23.68 11.95 3.54
CA MET A 229 24.37 11.21 4.59
C MET A 229 25.31 10.16 3.95
N PRO A 230 26.58 10.09 4.35
CA PRO A 230 27.49 9.05 3.87
C PRO A 230 27.12 7.68 4.47
N VAL A 231 26.93 6.69 3.62
CA VAL A 231 26.72 5.30 4.01
C VAL A 231 27.86 4.45 3.51
N LYS A 232 28.53 3.75 4.41
CA LYS A 232 29.71 2.92 4.08
C LYS A 232 29.35 1.93 2.96
N TYR A 233 30.19 1.89 1.92
CA TYR A 233 30.05 1.06 0.70
C TYR A 233 28.86 1.38 -0.23
N LYS A 234 28.05 2.43 0.07
CA LYS A 234 26.88 2.80 -0.75
C LYS A 234 26.88 4.27 -1.20
N GLY A 235 27.94 5.00 -0.87
CA GLY A 235 28.03 6.43 -1.19
C GLY A 235 27.13 7.29 -0.31
N ASN A 236 26.62 8.39 -0.84
CA ASN A 236 25.79 9.33 -0.12
C ASN A 236 24.30 9.05 -0.40
N ILE A 237 23.50 8.94 0.65
CA ILE A 237 22.04 8.77 0.56
C ILE A 237 21.38 10.11 0.90
N ASN A 238 20.46 10.58 0.05
CA ASN A 238 19.62 11.73 0.36
C ASN A 238 18.67 11.39 1.50
N MET A 239 18.53 12.34 2.42
CA MET A 239 17.64 12.26 3.57
C MET A 239 16.57 13.35 3.51
N TYR A 240 15.43 13.06 4.09
CA TYR A 240 14.29 13.96 4.22
C TYR A 240 13.77 13.93 5.67
N SER A 241 13.23 15.05 6.16
CA SER A 241 12.44 15.10 7.39
C SER A 241 10.97 14.94 7.05
N VAL A 242 10.22 14.20 7.86
CA VAL A 242 8.75 14.10 7.76
C VAL A 242 8.13 15.00 8.79
N GLU A 243 7.27 15.92 8.33
CA GLU A 243 6.54 16.85 9.21
C GLU A 243 5.19 16.26 9.64
N GLY A 244 4.40 15.76 8.72
CA GLY A 244 3.04 15.25 8.91
C GLY A 244 2.43 14.85 7.57
N PHE A 245 1.10 14.76 7.50
CA PHE A 245 0.38 14.54 6.25
C PHE A 245 0.48 15.77 5.33
N LEU A 246 0.29 15.55 4.02
CA LEU A 246 0.06 16.66 3.09
C LEU A 246 -1.19 17.44 3.51
N PRO A 247 -1.22 18.79 3.35
CA PRO A 247 -2.34 19.62 3.79
C PRO A 247 -3.71 19.16 3.28
N GLU A 248 -3.79 18.72 2.04
CA GLU A 248 -5.00 18.23 1.39
C GLU A 248 -5.48 16.86 1.94
N LEU A 249 -4.63 16.15 2.67
CA LEU A 249 -4.92 14.85 3.27
C LEU A 249 -5.19 14.92 4.78
N GLN A 250 -5.15 16.12 5.36
CA GLN A 250 -5.41 16.35 6.78
C GLN A 250 -6.89 16.57 7.06
N SER A 251 -7.32 16.15 8.25
CA SER A 251 -8.63 16.51 8.76
C SER A 251 -8.64 17.98 9.20
N ALA A 252 -9.77 18.65 9.03
CA ALA A 252 -9.97 20.02 9.52
C ALA A 252 -9.82 20.15 11.05
N SER A 253 -9.96 19.04 11.78
CA SER A 253 -9.87 19.03 13.25
C SER A 253 -8.44 18.85 13.79
N SER A 254 -7.53 18.27 13.00
CA SER A 254 -6.15 18.00 13.44
C SER A 254 -5.25 17.64 12.26
N GLU A 255 -4.04 18.19 12.26
CA GLU A 255 -2.99 17.85 11.29
C GLU A 255 -2.46 16.42 11.42
N LEU A 256 -2.73 15.75 12.55
CA LEU A 256 -2.32 14.37 12.82
C LEU A 256 -3.39 13.34 12.41
N ILE A 257 -4.59 13.80 12.08
CA ILE A 257 -5.71 12.94 11.70
C ILE A 257 -5.89 13.03 10.18
N PRO A 258 -5.80 11.91 9.45
CA PRO A 258 -6.04 11.91 8.02
C PRO A 258 -7.54 12.10 7.71
N ASN A 259 -7.83 12.71 6.55
CA ASN A 259 -9.19 12.94 6.08
C ASN A 259 -9.68 11.78 5.16
N HIS A 260 -10.88 11.97 4.59
CA HIS A 260 -11.48 11.01 3.67
C HIS A 260 -10.64 10.79 2.39
N THR A 261 -10.08 11.85 1.81
CA THR A 261 -9.22 11.76 0.61
C THR A 261 -7.99 10.89 0.85
N TYR A 262 -7.35 11.03 2.03
CA TYR A 262 -6.28 10.10 2.43
C TYR A 262 -6.76 8.65 2.42
N ARG A 263 -7.94 8.39 3.00
CA ARG A 263 -8.48 7.03 3.10
C ARG A 263 -8.71 6.42 1.72
N VAL A 264 -9.34 7.15 0.79
CA VAL A 264 -9.57 6.67 -0.58
C VAL A 264 -8.25 6.39 -1.29
N LYS A 265 -7.30 7.32 -1.21
CA LYS A 265 -5.96 7.16 -1.79
C LYS A 265 -5.20 5.94 -1.22
N TYR A 266 -5.30 5.73 0.08
CA TYR A 266 -4.71 4.57 0.77
C TYR A 266 -5.37 3.25 0.33
N LEU A 267 -6.70 3.20 0.25
CA LEU A 267 -7.44 2.02 -0.21
C LEU A 267 -7.20 1.74 -1.70
N THR A 268 -6.91 2.77 -2.51
CA THR A 268 -6.50 2.59 -3.91
C THR A 268 -5.17 1.83 -4.02
N LEU A 269 -4.21 2.04 -3.13
CA LEU A 269 -3.00 1.22 -3.09
C LEU A 269 -3.30 -0.24 -2.71
N LYS A 270 -4.21 -0.45 -1.77
CA LYS A 270 -4.66 -1.81 -1.41
C LYS A 270 -5.40 -2.48 -2.56
N PHE A 271 -6.20 -1.74 -3.33
CA PHE A 271 -6.82 -2.26 -4.56
C PHE A 271 -5.76 -2.77 -5.54
N MET A 272 -4.66 -2.04 -5.73
CA MET A 272 -3.58 -2.48 -6.63
C MET A 272 -2.95 -3.81 -6.18
N ASP A 273 -2.80 -4.02 -4.87
CA ASP A 273 -2.29 -5.28 -4.34
C ASP A 273 -3.30 -6.42 -4.53
N ILE A 274 -4.59 -6.16 -4.27
CA ILE A 274 -5.69 -7.12 -4.49
C ILE A 274 -5.78 -7.48 -5.98
N GLN A 275 -5.68 -6.50 -6.87
CA GLN A 275 -5.75 -6.70 -8.31
C GLN A 275 -4.62 -7.63 -8.79
N GLU A 276 -3.38 -7.39 -8.39
CA GLU A 276 -2.25 -8.23 -8.73
C GLU A 276 -2.46 -9.68 -8.27
N GLU A 277 -2.83 -9.87 -7.00
CA GLU A 277 -3.07 -11.20 -6.45
C GLU A 277 -4.26 -11.93 -7.11
N LEU A 278 -5.35 -11.20 -7.39
CA LEU A 278 -6.54 -11.83 -7.96
C LEU A 278 -6.35 -12.16 -9.44
N LEU A 279 -5.70 -11.31 -10.22
CA LEU A 279 -5.41 -11.60 -11.63
C LEU A 279 -4.48 -12.80 -11.76
N ASP A 280 -3.45 -12.92 -10.92
CA ASP A 280 -2.58 -14.10 -10.85
C ASP A 280 -3.37 -15.36 -10.48
N TYR A 281 -4.31 -15.25 -9.54
CA TYR A 281 -5.18 -16.35 -9.15
C TYR A 281 -6.11 -16.77 -10.31
N LEU A 282 -6.74 -15.81 -11.00
CA LEU A 282 -7.63 -16.07 -12.13
C LEU A 282 -6.88 -16.75 -13.29
N GLU A 283 -5.67 -16.27 -13.62
CA GLU A 283 -4.85 -16.87 -14.67
C GLU A 283 -4.53 -18.36 -14.41
N GLN A 284 -4.38 -18.74 -13.14
CA GLN A 284 -4.05 -20.10 -12.74
C GLN A 284 -5.27 -21.02 -12.54
N ASN A 285 -6.46 -20.46 -12.30
CA ASN A 285 -7.61 -21.25 -11.84
C ASN A 285 -8.85 -21.14 -12.73
N LEU A 286 -8.91 -20.19 -13.67
CA LEU A 286 -10.01 -20.16 -14.64
C LEU A 286 -9.93 -21.36 -15.57
N PRO A 287 -11.06 -22.02 -15.89
CA PRO A 287 -11.10 -23.10 -16.86
C PRO A 287 -10.68 -22.67 -18.27
N ASP A 288 -9.88 -23.47 -18.96
CA ASP A 288 -9.33 -23.19 -20.31
C ASP A 288 -10.39 -22.96 -21.40
N HIS A 289 -11.62 -23.43 -21.18
CA HIS A 289 -12.72 -23.27 -22.12
C HIS A 289 -13.50 -21.94 -21.98
N LEU A 290 -13.11 -21.08 -21.02
CA LEU A 290 -13.67 -19.75 -20.89
C LEU A 290 -12.96 -18.78 -21.85
N TYR A 291 -13.47 -18.72 -23.08
CA TYR A 291 -12.86 -17.88 -24.13
C TYR A 291 -13.22 -16.40 -24.02
N TYR A 292 -14.32 -16.07 -23.34
CA TYR A 292 -14.82 -14.73 -23.09
C TYR A 292 -14.60 -14.31 -21.65
N HIS A 293 -15.10 -15.08 -20.66
CA HIS A 293 -14.97 -14.79 -19.23
C HIS A 293 -13.56 -15.16 -18.72
N ASN A 294 -12.56 -14.42 -19.17
CA ASN A 294 -11.14 -14.64 -18.88
C ASN A 294 -10.50 -13.39 -18.26
N VAL A 295 -9.21 -13.48 -17.90
CA VAL A 295 -8.44 -12.37 -17.29
C VAL A 295 -8.50 -11.09 -18.11
N LYS A 296 -8.50 -11.19 -19.46
CA LYS A 296 -8.59 -10.02 -20.32
C LYS A 296 -9.93 -9.30 -20.14
N HIS A 297 -11.05 -10.02 -20.10
CA HIS A 297 -12.38 -9.46 -19.84
C HIS A 297 -12.41 -8.73 -18.48
N THR A 298 -11.91 -9.36 -17.43
CA THR A 298 -11.82 -8.74 -16.10
C THR A 298 -11.04 -7.41 -16.13
N ILE A 299 -9.92 -7.36 -16.87
CA ILE A 299 -9.13 -6.13 -17.03
C ILE A 299 -9.89 -5.07 -17.84
N ASP A 300 -10.53 -5.48 -18.94
CA ASP A 300 -11.34 -4.60 -19.79
C ASP A 300 -12.44 -3.94 -18.94
N VAL A 301 -13.27 -4.74 -18.23
CA VAL A 301 -14.36 -4.24 -17.38
C VAL A 301 -13.83 -3.33 -16.26
N THR A 302 -12.72 -3.69 -15.60
CA THR A 302 -12.10 -2.85 -14.57
C THR A 302 -11.66 -1.48 -15.12
N THR A 303 -11.26 -1.42 -16.39
CA THR A 303 -10.89 -0.17 -17.06
C THR A 303 -12.13 0.64 -17.45
N GLU A 304 -13.16 -0.02 -17.97
CA GLU A 304 -14.38 0.66 -18.43
C GLU A 304 -15.19 1.26 -17.27
N VAL A 305 -15.30 0.59 -16.10
CA VAL A 305 -15.97 1.18 -14.93
C VAL A 305 -15.29 2.48 -14.47
N GLU A 306 -13.98 2.59 -14.62
CA GLU A 306 -13.23 3.81 -14.30
C GLU A 306 -13.53 4.93 -15.30
N LEU A 307 -13.52 4.61 -16.60
CA LEU A 307 -13.78 5.57 -17.68
C LEU A 307 -15.23 6.08 -17.65
N ILE A 308 -16.20 5.18 -17.53
CA ILE A 308 -17.63 5.53 -17.45
C ILE A 308 -17.90 6.27 -16.13
N GLY A 309 -17.33 5.81 -15.02
CA GLY A 309 -17.48 6.45 -13.71
C GLY A 309 -17.00 7.92 -13.72
N TRP A 310 -15.87 8.21 -14.36
CA TRP A 310 -15.41 9.58 -14.53
C TRP A 310 -16.33 10.40 -15.45
N ALA A 311 -16.85 9.79 -16.51
CA ALA A 311 -17.75 10.47 -17.42
C ALA A 311 -19.10 10.82 -16.75
N GLU A 312 -19.58 9.96 -15.88
CA GLU A 312 -20.81 10.16 -15.08
C GLU A 312 -20.57 11.05 -13.84
N GLY A 313 -19.30 11.34 -13.51
CA GLY A 313 -18.94 12.25 -12.41
C GLY A 313 -19.18 11.67 -11.02
N VAL A 314 -19.10 10.35 -10.86
CA VAL A 314 -19.18 9.71 -9.54
C VAL A 314 -17.90 9.95 -8.74
N SER A 315 -17.96 9.76 -7.42
CA SER A 315 -16.84 10.04 -6.52
C SER A 315 -15.65 9.08 -6.75
N GLU A 316 -14.44 9.50 -6.33
CA GLU A 316 -13.25 8.63 -6.37
C GLU A 316 -13.44 7.35 -5.53
N GLU A 317 -14.19 7.43 -4.42
CA GLU A 317 -14.55 6.26 -3.63
C GLU A 317 -15.49 5.32 -4.40
N ASP A 318 -16.50 5.86 -5.09
CA ASP A 318 -17.40 5.07 -5.91
C ASP A 318 -16.66 4.39 -7.07
N ILE A 319 -15.72 5.10 -7.72
CA ILE A 319 -14.85 4.50 -8.76
C ILE A 319 -14.03 3.35 -8.17
N LEU A 320 -13.47 3.51 -6.98
CA LEU A 320 -12.73 2.43 -6.31
C LEU A 320 -13.63 1.21 -6.05
N LEU A 321 -14.87 1.41 -5.57
CA LEU A 321 -15.81 0.33 -5.32
C LEU A 321 -16.26 -0.35 -6.63
N LEU A 322 -16.47 0.41 -7.69
CA LEU A 322 -16.73 -0.11 -9.03
C LEU A 322 -15.57 -0.96 -9.55
N LYS A 323 -14.33 -0.48 -9.42
CA LYS A 323 -13.14 -1.24 -9.82
C LYS A 323 -12.99 -2.54 -9.05
N LEU A 324 -13.28 -2.54 -7.74
CA LEU A 324 -13.31 -3.76 -6.94
C LEU A 324 -14.41 -4.72 -7.41
N ALA A 325 -15.61 -4.22 -7.68
CA ALA A 325 -16.70 -5.04 -8.18
C ALA A 325 -16.35 -5.65 -9.54
N ALA A 326 -15.83 -4.85 -10.48
CA ALA A 326 -15.38 -5.29 -11.79
C ALA A 326 -14.26 -6.34 -11.72
N LEU A 327 -13.33 -6.17 -10.76
CA LEU A 327 -12.24 -7.12 -10.56
C LEU A 327 -12.74 -8.50 -10.09
N PHE A 328 -13.81 -8.53 -9.27
CA PHE A 328 -14.34 -9.77 -8.70
C PHE A 328 -15.52 -10.35 -9.47
N HIS A 329 -16.26 -9.61 -10.33
CA HIS A 329 -17.59 -10.00 -10.82
C HIS A 329 -17.66 -11.42 -11.39
N ASP A 330 -16.65 -11.83 -12.13
CA ASP A 330 -16.54 -13.14 -12.79
C ASP A 330 -15.59 -14.12 -12.08
N ALA A 331 -14.98 -13.73 -10.95
CA ALA A 331 -14.04 -14.58 -10.23
C ALA A 331 -14.67 -15.91 -9.78
N GLY A 332 -15.98 -15.94 -9.57
CA GLY A 332 -16.74 -17.12 -9.22
C GLY A 332 -16.73 -18.23 -10.28
N HIS A 333 -16.37 -17.92 -11.53
CA HIS A 333 -16.18 -18.93 -12.57
C HIS A 333 -15.05 -19.93 -12.25
N THR A 334 -14.14 -19.58 -11.37
CA THR A 334 -13.15 -20.53 -10.83
C THR A 334 -13.76 -21.62 -9.97
N ILE A 335 -15.01 -21.43 -9.49
CA ILE A 335 -15.75 -22.38 -8.64
C ILE A 335 -16.86 -23.04 -9.43
N SER A 336 -17.70 -22.24 -10.09
CA SER A 336 -18.85 -22.74 -10.86
C SER A 336 -19.31 -21.72 -11.89
N TYR A 337 -19.70 -22.19 -13.06
CA TYR A 337 -20.33 -21.32 -14.05
C TYR A 337 -21.73 -20.87 -13.59
N ALA A 338 -22.50 -21.76 -13.00
CA ALA A 338 -23.83 -21.45 -12.46
C ALA A 338 -23.71 -20.65 -11.15
N ASN A 339 -24.40 -19.51 -11.07
CA ASN A 339 -24.37 -18.59 -9.94
C ASN A 339 -22.94 -18.07 -9.63
N HIS A 340 -22.10 -17.87 -10.65
CA HIS A 340 -20.75 -17.33 -10.49
C HIS A 340 -20.77 -15.97 -9.77
N GLU A 341 -21.78 -15.13 -9.98
CA GLU A 341 -21.92 -13.84 -9.31
C GLU A 341 -22.00 -14.00 -7.77
N TYR A 342 -22.76 -15.02 -7.31
CA TYR A 342 -22.81 -15.35 -5.88
C TYR A 342 -21.45 -15.81 -5.35
N HIS A 343 -20.76 -16.70 -6.07
CA HIS A 343 -19.43 -17.14 -5.67
C HIS A 343 -18.42 -15.99 -5.67
N SER A 344 -18.53 -15.08 -6.62
CA SER A 344 -17.75 -13.83 -6.70
C SER A 344 -17.97 -12.96 -5.46
N THR A 345 -19.22 -12.80 -4.99
CA THR A 345 -19.48 -12.04 -3.76
C THR A 345 -18.89 -12.69 -2.50
N VAL A 346 -18.86 -14.03 -2.44
CA VAL A 346 -18.21 -14.74 -1.32
C VAL A 346 -16.72 -14.48 -1.31
N MET A 347 -16.06 -14.60 -2.48
CA MET A 347 -14.63 -14.32 -2.63
C MET A 347 -14.30 -12.86 -2.30
N ALA A 348 -15.11 -11.90 -2.79
CA ALA A 348 -14.94 -10.49 -2.49
C ALA A 348 -15.07 -10.19 -0.99
N ARG A 349 -16.08 -10.75 -0.29
CA ARG A 349 -16.24 -10.58 1.15
C ARG A 349 -15.05 -11.08 1.94
N GLU A 350 -14.58 -12.28 1.65
CA GLU A 350 -13.43 -12.87 2.32
C GLU A 350 -12.18 -12.02 2.12
N LYS A 351 -11.89 -11.65 0.87
CA LYS A 351 -10.69 -10.89 0.54
C LYS A 351 -10.73 -9.48 1.12
N LEU A 352 -11.80 -8.72 0.89
CA LEU A 352 -11.89 -7.32 1.29
C LEU A 352 -11.92 -7.13 2.81
N SER A 353 -12.48 -8.10 3.57
CA SER A 353 -12.45 -8.07 5.03
C SER A 353 -11.03 -8.08 5.60
N ALA A 354 -10.06 -8.68 4.87
CA ALA A 354 -8.65 -8.72 5.27
C ALA A 354 -7.88 -7.41 4.91
N TYR A 355 -8.51 -6.47 4.18
CA TYR A 355 -7.87 -5.26 3.64
C TYR A 355 -8.44 -3.94 4.18
N ASP A 356 -9.04 -3.94 5.37
CA ASP A 356 -9.59 -2.79 6.09
C ASP A 356 -10.74 -2.05 5.37
N PHE A 357 -11.42 -2.70 4.42
CA PHE A 357 -12.66 -2.18 3.87
C PHE A 357 -13.78 -2.29 4.91
N THR A 358 -14.60 -1.24 5.00
CA THR A 358 -15.75 -1.26 5.89
C THR A 358 -16.83 -2.22 5.39
N GLN A 359 -17.66 -2.72 6.30
CA GLN A 359 -18.77 -3.60 5.91
C GLN A 359 -19.69 -2.96 4.87
N SER A 360 -19.94 -1.65 4.97
CA SER A 360 -20.74 -0.90 3.98
C SER A 360 -20.12 -0.90 2.59
N GLN A 361 -18.78 -0.72 2.50
CA GLN A 361 -18.05 -0.77 1.23
C GLN A 361 -18.09 -2.18 0.63
N ILE A 362 -17.88 -3.21 1.46
CA ILE A 362 -17.96 -4.62 1.04
C ILE A 362 -19.37 -4.96 0.54
N ASP A 363 -20.42 -4.53 1.25
CA ASP A 363 -21.80 -4.77 0.84
C ASP A 363 -22.14 -4.06 -0.47
N LYS A 364 -21.62 -2.85 -0.69
CA LYS A 364 -21.78 -2.14 -1.96
C LYS A 364 -21.08 -2.86 -3.12
N VAL A 365 -19.83 -3.30 -2.93
CA VAL A 365 -19.11 -4.12 -3.94
C VAL A 365 -19.90 -5.38 -4.28
N CYS A 366 -20.43 -6.09 -3.27
CA CYS A 366 -21.26 -7.27 -3.51
C CYS A 366 -22.58 -6.96 -4.25
N SER A 367 -23.21 -5.81 -3.97
CA SER A 367 -24.40 -5.36 -4.72
C SER A 367 -24.08 -5.11 -6.18
N LEU A 368 -22.95 -4.45 -6.46
CA LEU A 368 -22.48 -4.18 -7.83
C LEU A 368 -22.17 -5.47 -8.60
N ILE A 369 -21.53 -6.44 -7.96
CA ILE A 369 -21.29 -7.77 -8.55
C ILE A 369 -22.63 -8.45 -8.88
N MET A 370 -23.60 -8.44 -7.96
CA MET A 370 -24.89 -9.05 -8.19
C MET A 370 -25.74 -8.34 -9.27
N ALA A 371 -25.48 -7.08 -9.56
CA ALA A 371 -26.18 -6.33 -10.60
C ALA A 371 -25.84 -6.82 -12.03
N THR A 372 -24.69 -7.46 -12.24
CA THR A 372 -24.30 -8.04 -13.55
C THR A 372 -25.08 -9.33 -13.89
N LYS A 373 -25.81 -9.90 -12.92
CA LYS A 373 -26.60 -11.13 -13.14
C LYS A 373 -27.64 -10.93 -14.22
N MET A 374 -27.61 -11.79 -15.24
CA MET A 374 -28.53 -11.73 -16.39
C MET A 374 -29.95 -12.22 -16.08
N PRO A 375 -31.01 -11.53 -16.51
CA PRO A 375 -30.98 -10.18 -17.10
C PRO A 375 -30.66 -9.10 -16.07
N PRO A 376 -29.84 -8.08 -16.39
CA PRO A 376 -29.47 -7.05 -15.44
C PRO A 376 -30.67 -6.14 -15.10
N GLU A 377 -30.83 -5.82 -13.82
CA GLU A 377 -31.86 -4.92 -13.30
C GLU A 377 -31.21 -3.87 -12.37
N PRO A 378 -30.41 -2.92 -12.93
CA PRO A 378 -29.69 -1.93 -12.12
C PRO A 378 -30.66 -0.96 -11.43
N LYS A 379 -30.37 -0.61 -10.17
CA LYS A 379 -31.22 0.21 -9.29
C LYS A 379 -30.68 1.62 -9.06
N ASP A 380 -29.40 1.81 -9.26
CA ASP A 380 -28.74 3.10 -9.11
C ASP A 380 -27.67 3.31 -10.19
N ILE A 381 -27.09 4.51 -10.21
CA ILE A 381 -26.08 4.88 -11.23
C ILE A 381 -24.85 3.98 -11.20
N LEU A 382 -24.41 3.52 -10.05
CA LEU A 382 -23.22 2.67 -9.93
C LEU A 382 -23.51 1.26 -10.49
N GLU A 383 -24.71 0.72 -10.23
CA GLU A 383 -25.15 -0.54 -10.83
C GLU A 383 -25.31 -0.39 -12.37
N CYS A 384 -25.80 0.76 -12.88
CA CYS A 384 -25.83 1.03 -14.30
C CYS A 384 -24.40 1.03 -14.90
N ILE A 385 -23.47 1.77 -14.29
CA ILE A 385 -22.07 1.82 -14.74
C ILE A 385 -21.46 0.42 -14.78
N MET A 386 -21.70 -0.39 -13.74
CA MET A 386 -21.17 -1.75 -13.69
C MET A 386 -21.74 -2.65 -14.80
N CYS A 387 -23.05 -2.60 -15.03
CA CYS A 387 -23.70 -3.37 -16.10
C CYS A 387 -23.27 -2.93 -17.50
N ASP A 388 -23.18 -1.60 -17.74
CA ASP A 388 -22.74 -1.05 -19.03
C ASP A 388 -21.29 -1.40 -19.32
N SER A 389 -20.43 -1.41 -18.29
CA SER A 389 -19.02 -1.77 -18.43
C SER A 389 -18.82 -3.26 -18.74
N ASP A 390 -19.61 -4.13 -18.16
CA ASP A 390 -19.58 -5.58 -18.42
C ASP A 390 -20.03 -5.89 -19.86
N LEU A 391 -20.96 -5.09 -20.39
CA LEU A 391 -21.51 -5.20 -21.75
C LEU A 391 -20.87 -4.25 -22.77
N ASP A 392 -19.82 -3.51 -22.41
CA ASP A 392 -19.19 -2.49 -23.27
C ASP A 392 -18.80 -3.01 -24.66
N TYR A 393 -18.37 -4.28 -24.74
CA TYR A 393 -17.99 -4.90 -26.00
C TYR A 393 -19.09 -4.82 -27.09
N LEU A 394 -20.37 -4.67 -26.71
CA LEU A 394 -21.50 -4.52 -27.65
C LEU A 394 -21.39 -3.24 -28.48
N GLY A 395 -20.75 -2.19 -27.94
CA GLY A 395 -20.52 -0.91 -28.61
C GLY A 395 -19.17 -0.77 -29.30
N ARG A 396 -18.27 -1.75 -29.17
CA ARG A 396 -16.88 -1.67 -29.62
C ARG A 396 -16.69 -2.09 -31.07
N SER A 397 -15.60 -1.63 -31.68
CA SER A 397 -15.23 -2.03 -33.06
C SER A 397 -14.86 -3.53 -33.18
N ASP A 398 -14.47 -4.16 -32.09
CA ASP A 398 -14.14 -5.58 -31.99
C ASP A 398 -15.31 -6.47 -31.53
N PHE A 399 -16.54 -5.97 -31.61
CA PHE A 399 -17.76 -6.69 -31.24
C PHE A 399 -17.84 -8.10 -31.84
N ILE A 400 -17.58 -8.25 -33.16
CA ILE A 400 -17.72 -9.55 -33.83
C ILE A 400 -16.77 -10.62 -33.29
N PRO A 401 -15.44 -10.39 -33.20
CA PRO A 401 -14.54 -11.38 -32.62
C PRO A 401 -14.83 -11.67 -31.14
N VAL A 402 -15.22 -10.68 -30.34
CA VAL A 402 -15.57 -10.87 -28.94
C VAL A 402 -16.83 -11.70 -28.79
N SER A 403 -17.89 -11.39 -29.54
CA SER A 403 -19.12 -12.20 -29.58
C SER A 403 -18.89 -13.64 -30.04
N ASN A 404 -17.96 -13.87 -30.97
CA ASN A 404 -17.59 -15.21 -31.39
C ASN A 404 -16.90 -16.01 -30.26
N SER A 405 -16.09 -15.36 -29.42
CA SER A 405 -15.50 -15.97 -28.23
C SER A 405 -16.57 -16.42 -27.23
N LEU A 406 -17.53 -15.53 -26.95
CA LEU A 406 -18.68 -15.87 -26.09
C LEU A 406 -19.54 -16.99 -26.67
N TYR A 407 -19.84 -16.95 -27.97
CA TYR A 407 -20.58 -18.00 -28.65
C TYR A 407 -19.87 -19.36 -28.57
N LYS A 408 -18.55 -19.38 -28.77
CA LYS A 408 -17.73 -20.59 -28.66
C LYS A 408 -17.79 -21.15 -27.25
N GLU A 409 -17.65 -20.31 -26.23
CA GLU A 409 -17.72 -20.68 -24.82
C GLU A 409 -19.08 -21.33 -24.48
N LEU A 410 -20.17 -20.67 -24.87
CA LEU A 410 -21.52 -21.18 -24.66
C LEU A 410 -21.78 -22.53 -25.36
N LYS A 411 -21.23 -22.70 -26.58
CA LYS A 411 -21.40 -23.94 -27.37
C LYS A 411 -20.61 -25.14 -26.80
N GLU A 412 -19.47 -24.90 -26.19
CA GLU A 412 -18.66 -25.98 -25.60
C GLU A 412 -19.21 -26.40 -24.20
N ARG A 413 -20.10 -25.61 -23.64
CA ARG A 413 -20.75 -25.89 -22.37
C ARG A 413 -21.97 -26.81 -22.51
N ASP A 414 -22.74 -26.70 -23.61
CA ASP A 414 -23.89 -27.54 -23.93
C ASP A 414 -23.46 -28.92 -24.48
#